data_f608ae0829c4263b5985432745a00172
#
_entry.id   f608ae0829c4263b5985432745a00172
#
_cell.length_a   1.000
_cell.length_b   1.000
_cell.length_c   1.000
_cell.angle_alpha   90.00
_cell.angle_beta   90.00
_cell.angle_gamma   90.00
#
_symmetry.space_group_name_H-M   'P 1'
#
loop_
_entity.id
_entity.type
_entity.pdbx_description
1 polymer ?
#
loop_
_entity_poly.entity_id
_entity_poly.type
_entity_poly.pdbx_seq_one_letter_code
_entity_poly.pdbx_strand_id
1 'polypeptide(L)'
;YISEAVRGDVEQAMTGSFPELAFEQLSTRNISTEMLLDTLKSYDKTTGLIYYSWFETHNQDDNNYLFDHIQEIITRFVHSPLFLLAPEDLSNNTFAGGYYVSVESFGDSLLQLIHRVLEGEFPRDIPPALGGKPAAYLCYPALQSYDIPVSLYPKEAVYINLPVSFFEQYK
;
A
#
# COMPACT_ATOMS: atom_id res chain seq x y z
N TYR A 1 -11.72 9.15 -10.80
CA TYR A 1 -12.00 8.09 -11.79
C TYR A 1 -11.20 6.82 -11.50
N ILE A 2 -9.89 6.90 -11.30
CA ILE A 2 -9.05 5.72 -11.00
C ILE A 2 -9.48 5.06 -9.67
N SER A 3 -9.82 5.86 -8.67
CA SER A 3 -10.25 5.36 -7.37
C SER A 3 -11.54 4.53 -7.42
N GLU A 4 -12.44 4.78 -8.37
CA GLU A 4 -13.67 3.98 -8.51
C GLU A 4 -13.43 2.61 -9.13
N ALA A 5 -12.54 2.54 -10.13
CA ALA A 5 -12.16 1.26 -10.71
C ALA A 5 -11.47 0.38 -9.66
N VAL A 6 -10.48 0.92 -8.96
CA VAL A 6 -9.78 0.21 -7.85
C VAL A 6 -10.77 -0.22 -6.76
N ARG A 7 -11.75 0.62 -6.45
CA ARG A 7 -12.81 0.31 -5.50
C ARG A 7 -13.58 -0.95 -5.89
N GLY A 8 -14.10 -0.99 -7.11
CA GLY A 8 -14.88 -2.13 -7.61
C GLY A 8 -14.06 -3.42 -7.61
N ASP A 9 -12.79 -3.33 -8.03
CA ASP A 9 -11.88 -4.47 -8.07
C ASP A 9 -11.60 -5.02 -6.66
N VAL A 10 -11.36 -4.14 -5.68
CA VAL A 10 -11.13 -4.55 -4.28
C VAL A 10 -12.40 -5.17 -3.68
N GLU A 11 -13.56 -4.55 -3.88
CA GLU A 11 -14.84 -5.09 -3.39
C GLU A 11 -15.13 -6.46 -3.99
N GLN A 12 -14.91 -6.64 -5.30
CA GLN A 12 -15.07 -7.93 -5.97
C GLN A 12 -14.08 -8.97 -5.45
N ALA A 13 -12.82 -8.60 -5.25
CA ALA A 13 -11.80 -9.49 -4.71
C ALA A 13 -12.13 -9.93 -3.27
N MET A 14 -12.53 -8.99 -2.42
CA MET A 14 -12.89 -9.27 -1.03
C MET A 14 -14.12 -10.18 -0.94
N THR A 15 -15.20 -9.84 -1.63
CA THR A 15 -16.44 -10.64 -1.59
C THR A 15 -16.30 -12.00 -2.25
N GLY A 16 -15.47 -12.12 -3.30
CA GLY A 16 -15.25 -13.37 -4.02
C GLY A 16 -14.26 -14.32 -3.35
N SER A 17 -13.18 -13.79 -2.76
CA SER A 17 -12.11 -14.61 -2.19
C SER A 17 -12.18 -14.76 -0.68
N PHE A 18 -12.84 -13.84 0.03
CA PHE A 18 -12.92 -13.80 1.49
C PHE A 18 -14.34 -13.50 1.97
N PRO A 19 -15.35 -14.29 1.57
CA PRO A 19 -16.76 -14.01 1.88
C PRO A 19 -17.09 -14.05 3.38
N GLU A 20 -16.20 -14.64 4.20
CA GLU A 20 -16.31 -14.70 5.65
C GLU A 20 -15.87 -13.40 6.35
N LEU A 21 -15.15 -12.52 5.64
CA LEU A 21 -14.69 -11.26 6.21
C LEU A 21 -15.74 -10.16 6.02
N ALA A 22 -16.02 -9.42 7.08
CA ALA A 22 -16.78 -8.19 6.97
C ALA A 22 -15.89 -7.14 6.27
N PHE A 23 -16.39 -6.57 5.18
CA PHE A 23 -15.70 -5.55 4.40
C PHE A 23 -16.51 -4.25 4.40
N GLU A 24 -15.89 -3.17 4.81
CA GLU A 24 -16.46 -1.83 4.78
C GLU A 24 -15.53 -0.90 3.97
N GLN A 25 -16.12 0.02 3.24
CA GLN A 25 -15.38 0.97 2.46
C GLN A 25 -15.63 2.41 2.91
N LEU A 26 -14.56 3.07 3.32
CA LEU A 26 -14.56 4.48 3.68
C LEU A 26 -14.12 5.32 2.47
N SER A 27 -14.89 6.34 2.17
CA SER A 27 -14.64 7.22 0.99
C SER A 27 -15.00 8.65 1.33
N THR A 28 -14.25 9.61 0.80
CA THR A 28 -14.53 11.06 0.87
C THR A 28 -15.90 11.47 0.32
N ARG A 29 -16.56 10.57 -0.41
CA ARG A 29 -17.94 10.79 -0.86
C ARG A 29 -18.98 10.62 0.24
N ASN A 30 -18.66 9.77 1.22
CA ASN A 30 -19.62 9.34 2.23
C ASN A 30 -19.31 9.95 3.60
N ILE A 31 -18.05 10.24 3.87
CA ILE A 31 -17.60 10.77 5.16
C ILE A 31 -16.55 11.88 4.98
N SER A 32 -16.49 12.81 5.90
CA SER A 32 -15.43 13.81 5.99
C SER A 32 -14.15 13.22 6.58
N THR A 33 -13.02 13.95 6.45
CA THR A 33 -11.75 13.56 7.08
C THR A 33 -11.89 13.44 8.59
N GLU A 34 -12.66 14.32 9.25
CA GLU A 34 -12.90 14.24 10.70
C GLU A 34 -13.63 12.96 11.10
N MET A 35 -14.69 12.62 10.36
CA MET A 35 -15.42 11.36 10.58
C MET A 35 -14.54 10.14 10.30
N LEU A 36 -13.67 10.19 9.27
CA LEU A 36 -12.68 9.14 9.01
C LEU A 36 -11.80 8.94 10.25
N LEU A 37 -11.18 10.01 10.75
CA LEU A 37 -10.27 9.92 11.89
C LEU A 37 -10.95 9.35 13.14
N ASP A 38 -12.19 9.72 13.39
CA ASP A 38 -12.96 9.18 14.54
C ASP A 38 -13.31 7.69 14.32
N THR A 39 -13.64 7.31 13.08
CA THR A 39 -13.86 5.91 12.73
C THR A 39 -12.58 5.08 12.91
N LEU A 40 -11.44 5.57 12.41
CA LEU A 40 -10.16 4.87 12.52
C LEU A 40 -9.71 4.65 13.98
N LYS A 41 -10.02 5.57 14.90
CA LYS A 41 -9.75 5.40 16.33
C LYS A 41 -10.56 4.25 16.95
N SER A 42 -11.71 3.93 16.38
CA SER A 42 -12.59 2.87 16.91
C SER A 42 -12.12 1.45 16.53
N TYR A 43 -11.27 1.32 15.53
CA TYR A 43 -10.74 0.04 15.09
C TYR A 43 -9.57 -0.41 15.96
N ASP A 44 -9.47 -1.71 16.11
CA ASP A 44 -8.40 -2.37 16.86
C ASP A 44 -7.57 -3.31 15.98
N LYS A 45 -6.68 -4.08 16.59
CA LYS A 45 -5.79 -5.02 15.91
C LYS A 45 -6.51 -6.17 15.19
N THR A 46 -7.81 -6.35 15.41
CA THR A 46 -8.61 -7.38 14.71
C THR A 46 -9.14 -6.88 13.36
N THR A 47 -9.00 -5.59 13.10
CA THR A 47 -9.40 -4.93 11.84
C THR A 47 -8.17 -4.66 10.99
N GLY A 48 -8.09 -5.23 9.80
CA GLY A 48 -7.08 -4.88 8.80
C GLY A 48 -7.54 -3.69 7.96
N LEU A 49 -6.68 -2.71 7.76
CA LEU A 49 -6.97 -1.53 6.95
C LEU A 49 -6.18 -1.61 5.65
N ILE A 50 -6.85 -1.34 4.53
CA ILE A 50 -6.22 -1.21 3.21
C ILE A 50 -6.36 0.24 2.77
N TYR A 51 -5.22 0.93 2.64
CA TYR A 51 -5.15 2.31 2.23
C TYR A 51 -4.72 2.41 0.76
N TYR A 52 -5.50 3.19 -0.01
CA TYR A 52 -5.13 3.53 -1.38
C TYR A 52 -4.81 5.02 -1.50
N SER A 53 -5.77 5.88 -1.18
CA SER A 53 -5.63 7.34 -1.20
C SER A 53 -6.80 8.00 -0.51
N TRP A 54 -6.57 9.16 0.06
CA TRP A 54 -7.62 9.98 0.65
C TRP A 54 -7.47 11.41 0.17
N PHE A 55 -8.44 11.89 -0.60
CA PHE A 55 -8.50 13.26 -1.10
C PHE A 55 -9.85 13.86 -0.77
N GLU A 56 -9.85 14.90 0.01
CA GLU A 56 -11.04 15.70 0.27
C GLU A 56 -10.97 16.97 -0.57
N THR A 57 -11.84 17.10 -1.57
CA THR A 57 -12.01 18.33 -2.30
C THR A 57 -12.99 19.21 -1.53
N HIS A 58 -12.47 20.09 -0.69
CA HIS A 58 -13.30 21.10 -0.05
C HIS A 58 -13.52 22.28 -0.99
N ASN A 59 -14.78 22.65 -1.14
CA ASN A 59 -15.17 23.94 -1.72
C ASN A 59 -14.67 25.06 -0.79
N GLN A 60 -13.76 25.87 -1.30
CA GLN A 60 -13.56 27.28 -1.00
C GLN A 60 -12.94 27.73 0.35
N ASP A 61 -12.70 26.90 1.32
CA ASP A 61 -11.97 27.34 2.52
C ASP A 61 -10.61 26.64 2.63
N ASP A 62 -9.57 27.43 2.87
CA ASP A 62 -8.12 27.21 2.75
C ASP A 62 -7.47 26.02 3.52
N ASN A 63 -8.22 24.99 3.88
CA ASN A 63 -7.69 23.78 4.51
C ASN A 63 -7.49 22.65 3.51
N ASN A 64 -6.71 22.90 2.47
CA ASN A 64 -6.14 21.84 1.65
C ASN A 64 -5.08 21.11 2.50
N TYR A 65 -5.48 20.02 3.15
CA TYR A 65 -4.49 19.07 3.65
C TYR A 65 -3.70 18.55 2.44
N LEU A 66 -2.42 18.89 2.37
CA LEU A 66 -1.53 18.31 1.38
C LEU A 66 -1.54 16.79 1.57
N PHE A 67 -1.50 16.06 0.47
CA PHE A 67 -1.56 14.60 0.44
C PHE A 67 -0.68 13.93 1.51
N ASP A 68 0.57 14.39 1.65
CA ASP A 68 1.53 13.88 2.61
C ASP A 68 1.08 14.10 4.08
N HIS A 69 0.39 15.20 4.35
CA HIS A 69 -0.10 15.50 5.70
C HIS A 69 -1.31 14.62 6.09
N ILE A 70 -2.19 14.32 5.16
CA ILE A 70 -3.34 13.42 5.42
C ILE A 70 -2.83 12.03 5.78
N GLN A 71 -1.86 11.52 5.03
CA GLN A 71 -1.27 10.22 5.29
C GLN A 71 -0.62 10.17 6.67
N GLU A 72 0.17 11.20 7.03
CA GLU A 72 0.77 11.33 8.35
C GLU A 72 -0.30 11.41 9.47
N ILE A 73 -1.40 12.14 9.24
CA ILE A 73 -2.49 12.22 10.20
C ILE A 73 -3.17 10.86 10.37
N ILE A 74 -3.53 10.19 9.28
CA ILE A 74 -4.16 8.86 9.33
C ILE A 74 -3.30 7.90 10.16
N THR A 75 -2.00 7.86 9.88
CA THR A 75 -1.07 6.94 10.56
C THR A 75 -0.93 7.21 12.07
N ARG A 76 -1.16 8.44 12.53
CA ARG A 76 -1.15 8.77 13.97
C ARG A 76 -2.38 8.27 14.73
N PHE A 77 -3.50 8.09 14.05
CA PHE A 77 -4.76 7.70 14.66
C PHE A 77 -5.10 6.22 14.47
N VAL A 78 -4.38 5.53 13.59
CA VAL A 78 -4.61 4.12 13.31
C VAL A 78 -3.90 3.24 14.34
N HIS A 79 -4.66 2.34 14.96
CA HIS A 79 -4.16 1.31 15.88
C HIS A 79 -4.25 -0.10 15.28
N SER A 80 -4.68 -0.18 14.03
CA SER A 80 -4.90 -1.40 13.25
C SER A 80 -3.80 -1.59 12.20
N PRO A 81 -3.51 -2.82 11.76
CA PRO A 81 -2.57 -3.07 10.67
C PRO A 81 -3.00 -2.33 9.40
N LEU A 82 -2.15 -1.43 8.91
CA LEU A 82 -2.40 -0.60 7.73
C LEU A 82 -1.56 -1.08 6.56
N PHE A 83 -2.24 -1.55 5.50
CA PHE A 83 -1.64 -2.03 4.26
C PHE A 83 -1.89 -1.06 3.10
N LEU A 84 -0.99 -1.07 2.13
CA LEU A 84 -0.99 -0.17 0.98
C LEU A 84 -1.35 -0.89 -0.32
N LEU A 85 -2.09 -0.22 -1.20
CA LEU A 85 -2.30 -0.65 -2.60
C LEU A 85 -1.36 0.06 -3.59
N ALA A 86 -0.57 1.01 -3.14
CA ALA A 86 0.38 1.74 -3.94
C ALA A 86 1.77 1.74 -3.28
N PRO A 87 2.86 1.89 -4.06
CA PRO A 87 4.21 1.95 -3.50
C PRO A 87 4.37 3.20 -2.62
N GLU A 88 4.82 2.98 -1.40
CA GLU A 88 5.11 4.00 -0.41
C GLU A 88 6.38 3.65 0.37
N ASP A 89 6.94 4.63 1.07
CA ASP A 89 8.10 4.42 1.93
C ASP A 89 7.71 3.67 3.21
N LEU A 90 8.16 2.43 3.31
CA LEU A 90 7.98 1.58 4.48
C LEU A 90 9.09 1.73 5.53
N SER A 91 10.07 2.59 5.31
CA SER A 91 11.24 2.73 6.20
C SER A 91 10.89 3.29 7.57
N ASN A 92 9.80 4.05 7.67
CA ASN A 92 9.33 4.67 8.91
C ASN A 92 8.50 3.75 9.82
N ASN A 93 8.33 2.48 9.46
CA ASN A 93 7.57 1.47 10.21
C ASN A 93 6.08 1.80 10.44
N THR A 94 5.52 2.72 9.67
CA THR A 94 4.13 3.16 9.84
C THR A 94 3.15 2.18 9.21
N PHE A 95 3.50 1.66 8.04
CA PHE A 95 2.67 0.71 7.30
C PHE A 95 3.13 -0.72 7.56
N ALA A 96 2.17 -1.62 7.71
CA ALA A 96 2.46 -3.06 7.83
C ALA A 96 3.02 -3.65 6.53
N GLY A 97 2.66 -3.07 5.39
CA GLY A 97 3.16 -3.48 4.08
C GLY A 97 2.18 -3.19 2.96
N GLY A 98 2.36 -3.88 1.83
CA GLY A 98 1.48 -3.77 0.68
C GLY A 98 1.85 -4.78 -0.41
N TYR A 99 1.03 -4.82 -1.48
CA TYR A 99 1.30 -5.63 -2.66
C TYR A 99 1.27 -4.73 -3.88
N TYR A 100 2.46 -4.46 -4.44
CA TYR A 100 2.62 -3.51 -5.54
C TYR A 100 3.90 -3.78 -6.33
N VAL A 101 4.05 -3.08 -7.46
CA VAL A 101 5.31 -3.03 -8.19
C VAL A 101 6.20 -1.96 -7.55
N SER A 102 7.39 -2.33 -7.09
CA SER A 102 8.33 -1.35 -6.52
C SER A 102 8.88 -0.41 -7.61
N VAL A 103 9.33 0.77 -7.19
CA VAL A 103 9.95 1.76 -8.06
C VAL A 103 11.19 1.17 -8.76
N GLU A 104 11.96 0.33 -8.06
CA GLU A 104 13.12 -0.36 -8.62
C GLU A 104 12.71 -1.34 -9.73
N SER A 105 11.74 -2.22 -9.46
CA SER A 105 11.25 -3.18 -10.45
C SER A 105 10.62 -2.50 -11.66
N PHE A 106 9.95 -1.37 -11.45
CA PHE A 106 9.45 -0.53 -12.53
C PHE A 106 10.61 0.08 -13.35
N GLY A 107 11.62 0.63 -12.67
CA GLY A 107 12.82 1.19 -13.29
C GLY A 107 13.56 0.19 -14.15
N ASP A 108 13.78 -1.03 -13.66
CA ASP A 108 14.42 -2.10 -14.40
C ASP A 108 13.65 -2.47 -15.68
N SER A 109 12.31 -2.55 -15.56
CA SER A 109 11.46 -2.82 -16.72
C SER A 109 11.51 -1.70 -17.73
N LEU A 110 11.54 -0.45 -17.30
CA LEU A 110 11.67 0.73 -18.16
C LEU A 110 13.03 0.73 -18.88
N LEU A 111 14.12 0.43 -18.18
CA LEU A 111 15.45 0.35 -18.77
C LEU A 111 15.53 -0.74 -19.84
N GLN A 112 14.91 -1.90 -19.61
CA GLN A 112 14.83 -2.96 -20.62
C GLN A 112 14.06 -2.49 -21.87
N LEU A 113 12.95 -1.76 -21.71
CA LEU A 113 12.21 -1.21 -22.84
C LEU A 113 13.05 -0.19 -23.62
N ILE A 114 13.74 0.71 -22.93
CA ILE A 114 14.64 1.67 -23.56
C ILE A 114 15.73 0.96 -24.35
N HIS A 115 16.34 -0.07 -23.79
CA HIS A 115 17.39 -0.84 -24.46
C HIS A 115 16.89 -1.46 -25.78
N ARG A 116 15.71 -2.09 -25.78
CA ARG A 116 15.09 -2.67 -26.99
C ARG A 116 14.89 -1.62 -28.08
N VAL A 117 14.40 -0.43 -27.72
CA VAL A 117 14.23 0.67 -28.68
C VAL A 117 15.57 1.17 -29.23
N LEU A 118 16.60 1.28 -28.39
CA LEU A 118 17.94 1.67 -28.83
C LEU A 118 18.62 0.61 -29.73
N GLU A 119 18.27 -0.65 -29.57
CA GLU A 119 18.69 -1.74 -30.47
C GLU A 119 17.92 -1.78 -31.78
N GLY A 120 16.98 -0.89 -32.00
CA GLY A 120 16.25 -0.69 -33.24
C GLY A 120 14.89 -1.35 -33.33
N GLU A 121 14.36 -1.86 -32.19
CA GLU A 121 12.99 -2.36 -32.14
C GLU A 121 12.01 -1.18 -32.17
N PHE A 122 11.00 -1.26 -33.02
CA PHE A 122 10.00 -0.19 -33.10
C PHE A 122 9.08 -0.23 -31.88
N PRO A 123 8.81 0.93 -31.21
CA PRO A 123 7.95 0.99 -30.04
C PRO A 123 6.56 0.35 -30.24
N ARG A 124 6.00 0.44 -31.45
CA ARG A 124 4.71 -0.16 -31.81
C ARG A 124 4.70 -1.69 -31.80
N ASP A 125 5.87 -2.31 -31.97
CA ASP A 125 6.03 -3.77 -32.04
C ASP A 125 6.35 -4.35 -30.63
N ILE A 126 6.61 -3.48 -29.63
CA ILE A 126 6.80 -3.86 -28.24
C ILE A 126 5.43 -4.02 -27.59
N PRO A 127 5.05 -5.23 -27.16
CA PRO A 127 3.77 -5.41 -26.49
C PRO A 127 3.71 -4.59 -25.20
N PRO A 128 2.54 -4.04 -24.85
CA PRO A 128 2.34 -3.40 -23.55
C PRO A 128 2.72 -4.37 -22.43
N ALA A 129 3.69 -3.99 -21.62
CA ALA A 129 4.11 -4.76 -20.46
C ALA A 129 3.67 -4.04 -19.20
N LEU A 130 3.27 -4.80 -18.18
CA LEU A 130 3.18 -4.27 -16.84
C LEU A 130 4.58 -3.81 -16.44
N GLY A 131 4.70 -2.59 -15.93
CA GLY A 131 5.97 -1.94 -15.59
C GLY A 131 6.67 -2.59 -14.40
N GLY A 132 6.91 -3.91 -14.42
CA GLY A 132 7.58 -4.68 -13.38
C GLY A 132 6.72 -5.79 -12.80
N LYS A 133 7.33 -6.61 -11.93
CA LYS A 133 6.65 -7.68 -11.21
C LYS A 133 6.13 -7.14 -9.87
N PRO A 134 4.82 -7.28 -9.57
CA PRO A 134 4.31 -6.98 -8.24
C PRO A 134 4.81 -8.02 -7.23
N ALA A 135 5.08 -7.57 -6.01
CA ALA A 135 5.46 -8.41 -4.88
C ALA A 135 4.81 -7.90 -3.59
N ALA A 136 4.74 -8.77 -2.59
CA ALA A 136 4.38 -8.35 -1.25
C ALA A 136 5.61 -7.72 -0.58
N TYR A 137 5.50 -6.48 -0.14
CA TYR A 137 6.49 -5.76 0.66
C TYR A 137 5.92 -5.61 2.06
N LEU A 138 6.66 -6.06 3.06
CA LEU A 138 6.19 -6.11 4.44
C LEU A 138 7.22 -5.47 5.37
N CYS A 139 6.75 -4.59 6.25
CA CYS A 139 7.59 -3.97 7.27
C CYS A 139 7.62 -4.85 8.51
N TYR A 140 8.76 -5.50 8.78
CA TYR A 140 8.90 -6.46 9.86
C TYR A 140 8.57 -5.87 11.25
N PRO A 141 9.11 -4.70 11.65
CA PRO A 141 8.77 -4.11 12.94
C PRO A 141 7.29 -3.73 13.07
N ALA A 142 6.68 -3.25 11.99
CA ALA A 142 5.26 -2.91 12.01
C ALA A 142 4.38 -4.15 12.23
N LEU A 143 4.65 -5.26 11.52
CA LEU A 143 3.93 -6.52 11.72
C LEU A 143 4.06 -7.02 13.17
N GLN A 144 5.24 -6.89 13.77
CA GLN A 144 5.45 -7.26 15.16
C GLN A 144 4.67 -6.37 16.14
N SER A 145 4.59 -5.06 15.88
CA SER A 145 3.85 -4.12 16.72
C SER A 145 2.35 -4.40 16.78
N TYR A 146 1.83 -5.04 15.73
CA TYR A 146 0.44 -5.49 15.66
C TYR A 146 0.21 -6.90 16.20
N ASP A 147 1.24 -7.55 16.77
CA ASP A 147 1.20 -8.92 17.29
C ASP A 147 0.81 -9.97 16.24
N ILE A 148 1.09 -9.72 14.96
CA ILE A 148 0.83 -10.68 13.88
C ILE A 148 1.84 -11.83 14.01
N PRO A 149 1.38 -13.08 14.15
CA PRO A 149 2.27 -14.22 14.33
C PRO A 149 3.21 -14.41 13.14
N VAL A 150 4.50 -14.63 13.38
CA VAL A 150 5.51 -14.87 12.33
C VAL A 150 5.15 -16.06 11.43
N SER A 151 4.40 -17.04 11.96
CA SER A 151 3.93 -18.20 11.20
C SER A 151 2.97 -17.82 10.05
N LEU A 152 2.36 -16.63 10.11
CA LEU A 152 1.47 -16.10 9.08
C LEU A 152 2.21 -15.28 8.02
N TYR A 153 3.50 -15.02 8.21
CA TYR A 153 4.29 -14.20 7.30
C TYR A 153 4.51 -14.94 5.97
N PRO A 154 4.14 -14.34 4.81
CA PRO A 154 4.37 -14.96 3.52
C PRO A 154 5.86 -15.16 3.25
N LYS A 155 6.25 -16.37 2.86
CA LYS A 155 7.67 -16.71 2.61
C LYS A 155 8.27 -15.99 1.41
N GLU A 156 7.43 -15.62 0.44
CA GLU A 156 7.83 -14.98 -0.81
C GLU A 156 7.78 -13.44 -0.74
N ALA A 157 7.43 -12.88 0.44
CA ALA A 157 7.40 -11.44 0.62
C ALA A 157 8.83 -10.87 0.77
N VAL A 158 8.99 -9.63 0.33
CA VAL A 158 10.18 -8.82 0.60
C VAL A 158 9.99 -8.15 1.95
N TYR A 159 10.85 -8.48 2.91
CA TYR A 159 10.79 -7.89 4.25
C TYR A 159 11.72 -6.70 4.38
N ILE A 160 11.18 -5.59 4.85
CA ILE A 160 11.89 -4.34 5.10
C ILE A 160 12.16 -4.21 6.59
N ASN A 161 13.30 -3.62 6.94
CA ASN A 161 13.73 -3.38 8.32
C ASN A 161 13.84 -4.67 9.14
N LEU A 162 14.26 -5.79 8.52
CA LEU A 162 14.62 -6.99 9.26
C LEU A 162 15.73 -6.67 10.27
N PRO A 163 15.64 -7.18 11.51
CA PRO A 163 16.73 -7.05 12.44
C PRO A 163 17.96 -7.78 11.89
N VAL A 164 19.10 -7.10 11.89
CA VAL A 164 20.38 -7.73 11.51
C VAL A 164 20.63 -8.88 12.47
N SER A 165 20.80 -10.08 11.95
CA SER A 165 21.11 -11.22 12.81
C SER A 165 22.47 -11.01 13.47
N PHE A 166 22.63 -11.48 14.70
CA PHE A 166 23.90 -11.37 15.44
C PHE A 166 25.10 -11.88 14.61
N PHE A 167 24.90 -12.89 13.77
CA PHE A 167 25.93 -13.45 12.90
C PHE A 167 26.30 -12.59 11.70
N GLU A 168 25.42 -11.69 11.26
CA GLU A 168 25.70 -10.73 10.18
C GLU A 168 26.38 -9.47 10.70
N GLN A 169 26.15 -9.12 11.95
CA GLN A 169 26.72 -7.94 12.60
C GLN A 169 28.21 -8.10 12.92
N TYR A 170 28.73 -9.34 12.97
CA TYR A 170 30.11 -9.67 13.36
C TYR A 170 30.88 -10.43 12.27
N LYS A 171 30.46 -10.32 11.03
CA LYS A 171 31.27 -10.69 9.84
C LYS A 171 32.12 -9.53 9.40
#